data_04e054d523aa1cf7a93b81e2f1e4d688
#
_entry.id   04e054d523aa1cf7a93b81e2f1e4d688
#
_cell.length_a   1.000
_cell.length_b   1.000
_cell.length_c   1.000
_cell.angle_alpha   90.00
_cell.angle_beta   90.00
_cell.angle_gamma   90.00
#
_symmetry.space_group_name_H-M   'P 1'
#
loop_
_entity.id
_entity.type
_entity.pdbx_description
1 polymer ?
#
loop_
_entity_poly.entity_id
_entity_poly.type
_entity_poly.pdbx_seq_one_letter_code
_entity_poly.pdbx_strand_id
1 'polypeptide(L)'
;MASTTPNFDAIVIGAGFSGMYMLKSLRDSLGLNVRVFEAGGTVGGTWYWNRYPGARCDSDSYIYCFTFDKQLLQEWEWSERYPEQPEIMRYLEHVAHRHDLKRDMQFNTRVTGAEFDESTDAWAVHTDRGDLVTARYLIAAVGSLSHTNMPAFKGLETFTGTWYHTSRFPQAGVDFTGKRVGVVGTGATAVQAIPEIAQQAKHLTVFQRTANYCVPARNGKVDPEVVKARKADYDGVVRRIRESFFGQEHYFIPKSVLETTPEERE
;
A
#
# COMPACT_ATOMS: atom_id res chain seq x y z
N MET A 1 -16.47 29.47 29.93
CA MET A 1 -16.57 28.49 28.84
C MET A 1 -15.83 27.26 29.32
N ALA A 2 -16.48 26.10 29.40
CA ALA A 2 -15.82 24.87 29.81
C ALA A 2 -14.85 24.49 28.69
N SER A 3 -13.58 24.45 28.99
CA SER A 3 -12.55 23.89 28.08
C SER A 3 -12.84 22.40 27.96
N THR A 4 -13.49 22.00 26.88
CA THR A 4 -13.72 20.58 26.58
C THR A 4 -12.39 20.04 26.06
N THR A 5 -11.67 19.32 26.92
CA THR A 5 -10.45 18.59 26.52
C THR A 5 -10.82 17.64 25.37
N PRO A 6 -10.09 17.66 24.26
CA PRO A 6 -10.33 16.71 23.15
C PRO A 6 -10.24 15.24 23.62
N ASN A 7 -10.97 14.35 22.96
CA ASN A 7 -10.96 12.91 23.27
C ASN A 7 -9.57 12.30 23.08
N PHE A 8 -8.83 12.77 22.09
CA PHE A 8 -7.50 12.33 21.71
C PHE A 8 -6.56 13.52 21.47
N ASP A 9 -5.27 13.30 21.64
CA ASP A 9 -4.28 14.27 21.17
C ASP A 9 -4.22 14.27 19.64
N ALA A 10 -4.28 13.07 19.04
CA ALA A 10 -4.25 12.93 17.59
C ALA A 10 -5.19 11.83 17.09
N ILE A 11 -5.81 12.10 15.94
CA ILE A 11 -6.54 11.10 15.15
C ILE A 11 -5.77 10.88 13.85
N VAL A 12 -5.55 9.61 13.48
CA VAL A 12 -4.97 9.20 12.22
C VAL A 12 -6.03 8.48 11.38
N ILE A 13 -6.18 8.86 10.12
CA ILE A 13 -7.12 8.25 9.19
C ILE A 13 -6.39 7.27 8.27
N GLY A 14 -6.66 5.97 8.44
CA GLY A 14 -6.08 4.87 7.67
C GLY A 14 -4.97 4.12 8.41
N ALA A 15 -4.97 2.79 8.29
CA ALA A 15 -4.02 1.87 8.91
C ALA A 15 -3.11 1.17 7.88
N GLY A 16 -2.73 1.85 6.81
CA GLY A 16 -1.65 1.45 5.91
C GLY A 16 -0.27 1.75 6.50
N PHE A 17 0.80 1.64 5.69
CA PHE A 17 2.18 1.95 6.11
C PHE A 17 2.28 3.29 6.84
N SER A 18 1.74 4.36 6.24
CA SER A 18 1.81 5.71 6.83
C SER A 18 1.10 5.81 8.17
N GLY A 19 -0.13 5.25 8.26
CA GLY A 19 -0.91 5.33 9.50
C GLY A 19 -0.30 4.50 10.64
N MET A 20 0.22 3.32 10.34
CA MET A 20 0.94 2.50 11.32
C MET A 20 2.21 3.21 11.84
N TYR A 21 2.96 3.84 10.93
CA TYR A 21 4.14 4.62 11.30
C TYR A 21 3.78 5.83 12.16
N MET A 22 2.75 6.58 11.76
CA MET A 22 2.29 7.76 12.50
C MET A 22 1.79 7.38 13.91
N LEU A 23 0.96 6.35 14.03
CA LEU A 23 0.51 5.86 15.32
C LEU A 23 1.69 5.55 16.25
N LYS A 24 2.63 4.72 15.75
CA LYS A 24 3.81 4.34 16.53
C LYS A 24 4.62 5.56 16.95
N SER A 25 4.89 6.47 16.02
CA SER A 25 5.73 7.64 16.30
C SER A 25 5.07 8.60 17.29
N LEU A 26 3.78 8.91 17.12
CA LEU A 26 3.05 9.82 18.01
C LEU A 26 2.87 9.21 19.40
N ARG A 27 2.50 7.94 19.48
CA ARG A 27 2.27 7.24 20.74
C ARG A 27 3.57 6.96 21.49
N ASP A 28 4.53 6.28 20.83
CA ASP A 28 5.70 5.72 21.53
C ASP A 28 6.83 6.75 21.70
N SER A 29 6.97 7.70 20.76
CA SER A 29 8.05 8.69 20.82
C SER A 29 7.61 10.01 21.47
N LEU A 30 6.35 10.42 21.32
CA LEU A 30 5.83 11.69 21.84
C LEU A 30 4.87 11.50 23.04
N GLY A 31 4.50 10.25 23.37
CA GLY A 31 3.61 9.95 24.50
C GLY A 31 2.17 10.43 24.30
N LEU A 32 1.73 10.65 23.08
CA LEU A 32 0.39 11.18 22.79
C LEU A 32 -0.67 10.08 22.86
N ASN A 33 -1.89 10.46 23.27
CA ASN A 33 -3.07 9.64 23.17
C ASN A 33 -3.60 9.67 21.73
N VAL A 34 -3.44 8.58 20.99
CA VAL A 34 -3.73 8.49 19.56
C VAL A 34 -4.83 7.49 19.27
N ARG A 35 -5.73 7.81 18.33
CA ARG A 35 -6.69 6.88 17.75
C ARG A 35 -6.52 6.80 16.23
N VAL A 36 -6.51 5.58 15.70
CA VAL A 36 -6.55 5.34 14.25
C VAL A 36 -7.94 4.84 13.85
N PHE A 37 -8.52 5.42 12.82
CA PHE A 37 -9.73 4.91 12.17
C PHE A 37 -9.37 4.28 10.84
N GLU A 38 -9.77 3.01 10.64
CA GLU A 38 -9.52 2.25 9.42
C GLU A 38 -10.84 1.68 8.89
N ALA A 39 -11.09 1.95 7.60
CA ALA A 39 -12.30 1.46 6.92
C ALA A 39 -12.26 -0.06 6.65
N GLY A 40 -11.08 -0.64 6.55
CA GLY A 40 -10.86 -2.09 6.42
C GLY A 40 -11.00 -2.84 7.73
N GLY A 41 -11.05 -4.17 7.64
CA GLY A 41 -11.17 -5.06 8.81
C GLY A 41 -9.84 -5.29 9.55
N THR A 42 -8.73 -4.84 9.01
CA THR A 42 -7.41 -4.93 9.63
C THR A 42 -6.45 -3.92 9.01
N VAL A 43 -5.19 -3.92 9.47
CA VAL A 43 -4.11 -3.11 8.88
C VAL A 43 -3.81 -3.52 7.44
N GLY A 44 -3.11 -2.67 6.70
CA GLY A 44 -2.60 -3.02 5.39
C GLY A 44 -2.78 -1.95 4.31
N GLY A 45 -3.82 -1.10 4.42
CA GLY A 45 -4.07 -0.06 3.44
C GLY A 45 -4.15 -0.61 2.01
N THR A 46 -3.28 -0.17 1.11
CA THR A 46 -3.20 -0.67 -0.27
C THR A 46 -3.19 -2.20 -0.35
N TRP A 47 -2.48 -2.88 0.54
CA TRP A 47 -2.33 -4.33 0.54
C TRP A 47 -3.53 -5.07 1.14
N TYR A 48 -4.32 -4.42 1.94
CA TYR A 48 -5.62 -4.93 2.38
C TYR A 48 -6.65 -4.91 1.24
N TRP A 49 -6.66 -3.83 0.43
CA TRP A 49 -7.69 -3.61 -0.58
C TRP A 49 -7.36 -4.23 -1.95
N ASN A 50 -6.09 -4.24 -2.37
CA ASN A 50 -5.67 -4.71 -3.68
C ASN A 50 -5.28 -6.19 -3.62
N ARG A 51 -6.23 -7.06 -3.99
CA ARG A 51 -6.11 -8.53 -3.95
C ARG A 51 -6.36 -9.18 -5.29
N TYR A 52 -6.18 -8.43 -6.38
CA TYR A 52 -6.28 -8.98 -7.72
C TYR A 52 -5.17 -10.02 -7.95
N PRO A 53 -5.36 -10.99 -8.88
CA PRO A 53 -4.36 -12.03 -9.15
C PRO A 53 -2.99 -11.42 -9.48
N GLY A 54 -1.94 -11.96 -8.89
CA GLY A 54 -0.58 -11.51 -9.11
C GLY A 54 -0.20 -10.16 -8.47
N ALA A 55 -1.08 -9.58 -7.62
CA ALA A 55 -0.80 -8.32 -6.93
C ALA A 55 0.51 -8.41 -6.15
N ARG A 56 1.47 -7.53 -6.47
CA ARG A 56 2.80 -7.50 -5.86
C ARG A 56 3.38 -6.09 -5.80
N CYS A 57 4.36 -5.91 -4.94
CA CYS A 57 5.13 -4.68 -4.91
C CYS A 57 6.03 -4.60 -6.15
N ASP A 58 6.21 -3.42 -6.68
CA ASP A 58 7.16 -3.09 -7.75
C ASP A 58 8.41 -2.36 -7.23
N SER A 59 8.53 -2.25 -5.91
CA SER A 59 9.73 -1.80 -5.21
C SER A 59 10.41 -2.98 -4.52
N ASP A 60 11.73 -2.91 -4.40
CA ASP A 60 12.53 -3.94 -3.74
C ASP A 60 12.09 -4.16 -2.29
N SER A 61 11.86 -5.41 -1.91
CA SER A 61 11.33 -5.82 -0.62
C SER A 61 12.12 -5.29 0.58
N TYR A 62 13.45 -5.29 0.46
CA TYR A 62 14.35 -4.86 1.55
C TYR A 62 14.42 -3.34 1.73
N ILE A 63 13.75 -2.57 0.87
CA ILE A 63 13.54 -1.12 1.05
C ILE A 63 12.06 -0.78 1.26
N TYR A 64 11.13 -1.67 0.87
CA TYR A 64 9.70 -1.50 1.08
C TYR A 64 9.27 -2.06 2.44
N CYS A 65 9.90 -1.59 3.51
CA CYS A 65 9.69 -2.02 4.88
C CYS A 65 9.87 -0.87 5.86
N PHE A 66 9.43 -1.06 7.11
CA PHE A 66 9.67 -0.09 8.17
C PHE A 66 11.12 -0.13 8.63
N THR A 67 11.72 1.03 8.80
CA THR A 67 13.12 1.19 9.20
C THR A 67 13.31 1.60 10.65
N PHE A 68 12.25 1.73 11.42
CA PHE A 68 12.30 2.17 12.80
C PHE A 68 12.65 1.05 13.81
N ASP A 69 12.58 -0.19 13.42
CA ASP A 69 12.91 -1.35 14.26
C ASP A 69 14.09 -2.12 13.64
N LYS A 70 15.28 -1.85 14.17
CA LYS A 70 16.52 -2.47 13.67
C LYS A 70 16.56 -3.98 13.85
N GLN A 71 15.90 -4.50 14.89
CA GLN A 71 15.85 -5.94 15.14
C GLN A 71 14.93 -6.60 14.10
N LEU A 72 13.78 -6.02 13.81
CA LEU A 72 12.87 -6.49 12.76
C LEU A 72 13.56 -6.53 11.39
N LEU A 73 14.36 -5.53 11.06
CA LEU A 73 15.13 -5.50 9.81
C LEU A 73 16.12 -6.67 9.69
N GLN A 74 16.64 -7.17 10.82
CA GLN A 74 17.51 -8.35 10.82
C GLN A 74 16.73 -9.66 10.79
N GLU A 75 15.59 -9.73 11.47
CA GLU A 75 14.81 -10.97 11.64
C GLU A 75 13.94 -11.28 10.42
N TRP A 76 13.37 -10.26 9.76
CA TRP A 76 12.45 -10.50 8.65
C TRP A 76 13.17 -10.94 7.39
N GLU A 77 12.66 -12.01 6.78
CA GLU A 77 13.14 -12.57 5.52
C GLU A 77 12.06 -12.44 4.46
N TRP A 78 12.41 -11.81 3.33
CA TRP A 78 11.55 -11.72 2.17
C TRP A 78 11.79 -12.88 1.22
N SER A 79 10.70 -13.46 0.68
CA SER A 79 10.81 -14.59 -0.26
C SER A 79 11.34 -14.19 -1.63
N GLU A 80 11.03 -12.96 -2.04
CA GLU A 80 11.35 -12.44 -3.38
C GLU A 80 11.75 -10.97 -3.34
N ARG A 81 12.41 -10.53 -4.41
CA ARG A 81 12.76 -9.12 -4.61
C ARG A 81 11.51 -8.23 -4.65
N TYR A 82 10.47 -8.66 -5.37
CA TYR A 82 9.19 -7.98 -5.47
C TYR A 82 8.09 -8.88 -4.88
N PRO A 83 7.84 -8.80 -3.57
CA PRO A 83 7.00 -9.75 -2.87
C PRO A 83 5.53 -9.59 -3.25
N GLU A 84 4.80 -10.68 -3.20
CA GLU A 84 3.36 -10.70 -3.43
C GLU A 84 2.57 -10.08 -2.28
N GLN A 85 1.36 -9.66 -2.59
CA GLN A 85 0.41 -9.07 -1.64
C GLN A 85 0.26 -9.88 -0.35
N PRO A 86 0.11 -11.23 -0.36
CA PRO A 86 -0.04 -11.99 0.89
C PRO A 86 1.18 -11.91 1.82
N GLU A 87 2.37 -11.81 1.26
CA GLU A 87 3.58 -11.68 2.06
C GLU A 87 3.69 -10.30 2.70
N ILE A 88 3.37 -9.25 1.94
CA ILE A 88 3.35 -7.88 2.47
C ILE A 88 2.29 -7.74 3.57
N MET A 89 1.13 -8.39 3.41
CA MET A 89 0.12 -8.43 4.47
C MET A 89 0.63 -9.12 5.73
N ARG A 90 1.31 -10.28 5.60
CA ARG A 90 1.92 -10.95 6.76
C ARG A 90 2.95 -10.06 7.46
N TYR A 91 3.75 -9.32 6.69
CA TYR A 91 4.70 -8.36 7.24
C TYR A 91 4.00 -7.26 8.05
N LEU A 92 2.97 -6.62 7.48
CA LEU A 92 2.24 -5.54 8.16
C LEU A 92 1.50 -6.03 9.41
N GLU A 93 0.89 -7.22 9.34
CA GLU A 93 0.27 -7.86 10.50
C GLU A 93 1.30 -8.18 11.60
N HIS A 94 2.47 -8.69 11.21
CA HIS A 94 3.56 -8.94 12.14
C HIS A 94 4.03 -7.67 12.83
N VAL A 95 4.22 -6.57 12.09
CA VAL A 95 4.60 -5.27 12.65
C VAL A 95 3.52 -4.74 13.59
N ALA A 96 2.25 -4.82 13.19
CA ALA A 96 1.14 -4.39 14.02
C ALA A 96 1.06 -5.15 15.36
N HIS A 97 1.29 -6.46 15.32
CA HIS A 97 1.35 -7.30 16.51
C HIS A 97 2.58 -6.99 17.37
N ARG A 98 3.78 -6.95 16.77
CA ARG A 98 5.05 -6.72 17.47
C ARG A 98 5.06 -5.41 18.27
N HIS A 99 4.42 -4.37 17.74
CA HIS A 99 4.35 -3.05 18.37
C HIS A 99 3.01 -2.77 19.04
N ASP A 100 2.14 -3.77 19.18
CA ASP A 100 0.79 -3.65 19.79
C ASP A 100 0.03 -2.43 19.24
N LEU A 101 0.03 -2.27 17.91
CA LEU A 101 -0.59 -1.11 17.29
C LEU A 101 -2.12 -1.22 17.25
N LYS A 102 -2.64 -2.45 17.12
CA LYS A 102 -4.08 -2.68 16.94
C LYS A 102 -4.94 -2.22 18.11
N ARG A 103 -4.40 -2.15 19.33
CA ARG A 103 -5.14 -1.68 20.52
C ARG A 103 -5.66 -0.25 20.38
N ASP A 104 -4.93 0.59 19.62
CA ASP A 104 -5.27 2.00 19.41
C ASP A 104 -5.94 2.24 18.04
N MET A 105 -6.32 1.16 17.33
CA MET A 105 -6.99 1.20 16.04
C MET A 105 -8.46 0.77 16.15
N GLN A 106 -9.34 1.48 15.45
CA GLN A 106 -10.74 1.11 15.28
C GLN A 106 -10.98 0.74 13.82
N PHE A 107 -11.16 -0.56 13.58
CA PHE A 107 -11.39 -1.13 12.26
C PHE A 107 -12.87 -1.09 11.86
N ASN A 108 -13.13 -1.34 10.55
CA ASN A 108 -14.48 -1.27 9.97
C ASN A 108 -15.16 0.06 10.28
N THR A 109 -14.38 1.14 10.29
CA THR A 109 -14.83 2.48 10.66
C THR A 109 -14.24 3.49 9.68
N ARG A 110 -15.12 4.05 8.85
CA ARG A 110 -14.74 5.07 7.87
C ARG A 110 -14.97 6.45 8.43
N VAL A 111 -13.96 7.30 8.37
CA VAL A 111 -14.14 8.75 8.59
C VAL A 111 -14.91 9.32 7.39
N THR A 112 -16.02 9.96 7.67
CA THR A 112 -16.93 10.54 6.67
C THR A 112 -16.78 12.05 6.52
N GLY A 113 -16.23 12.70 7.56
CA GLY A 113 -15.97 14.13 7.56
C GLY A 113 -15.10 14.54 8.73
N ALA A 114 -14.46 15.69 8.61
CA ALA A 114 -13.73 16.32 9.70
C ALA A 114 -13.81 17.83 9.53
N GLU A 115 -14.07 18.54 10.62
CA GLU A 115 -14.19 20.00 10.67
C GLU A 115 -13.28 20.53 11.78
N PHE A 116 -12.55 21.60 11.49
CA PHE A 116 -11.74 22.27 12.48
C PHE A 116 -12.57 23.37 13.15
N ASP A 117 -12.62 23.33 14.48
CA ASP A 117 -13.30 24.34 15.29
C ASP A 117 -12.26 25.29 15.90
N GLU A 118 -12.16 26.49 15.34
CA GLU A 118 -11.25 27.52 15.79
C GLU A 118 -11.53 28.01 17.23
N SER A 119 -12.76 27.82 17.72
CA SER A 119 -13.13 28.25 19.07
C SER A 119 -12.58 27.33 20.16
N THR A 120 -12.38 26.04 19.82
CA THR A 120 -11.85 24.99 20.71
C THR A 120 -10.46 24.53 20.36
N ASP A 121 -9.90 25.03 19.23
CA ASP A 121 -8.61 24.62 18.65
C ASP A 121 -8.52 23.09 18.48
N ALA A 122 -9.58 22.48 17.97
CA ALA A 122 -9.71 21.05 17.84
C ALA A 122 -10.45 20.63 16.56
N TRP A 123 -10.12 19.45 16.06
CA TRP A 123 -10.84 18.77 14.99
C TRP A 123 -12.03 17.99 15.55
N ALA A 124 -13.19 18.14 14.94
CA ALA A 124 -14.37 17.30 15.12
C ALA A 124 -14.41 16.28 13.96
N VAL A 125 -14.32 14.99 14.27
CA VAL A 125 -14.20 13.90 13.28
C VAL A 125 -15.41 13.01 13.35
N HIS A 126 -16.08 12.82 12.22
CA HIS A 126 -17.28 12.01 12.05
C HIS A 126 -16.96 10.66 11.41
N THR A 127 -17.63 9.61 11.86
CA THR A 127 -17.49 8.26 11.29
C THR A 127 -18.81 7.75 10.72
N ASP A 128 -18.73 6.73 9.84
CA ASP A 128 -19.90 6.03 9.29
C ASP A 128 -20.65 5.18 10.34
N ARG A 129 -20.10 5.05 11.54
CA ARG A 129 -20.75 4.40 12.70
C ARG A 129 -21.54 5.38 13.58
N GLY A 130 -21.55 6.66 13.21
CA GLY A 130 -22.18 7.72 13.97
C GLY A 130 -21.34 8.28 15.11
N ASP A 131 -20.08 7.91 15.22
CA ASP A 131 -19.17 8.49 16.21
C ASP A 131 -18.87 9.94 15.83
N LEU A 132 -18.84 10.81 16.84
CA LEU A 132 -18.23 12.14 16.79
C LEU A 132 -17.14 12.19 17.85
N VAL A 133 -15.90 12.33 17.41
CA VAL A 133 -14.73 12.39 18.28
C VAL A 133 -13.89 13.63 17.99
N THR A 134 -13.21 14.14 19.00
CA THR A 134 -12.39 15.35 18.87
C THR A 134 -10.93 15.05 19.09
N ALA A 135 -10.07 15.76 18.37
CA ALA A 135 -8.63 15.68 18.53
C ALA A 135 -7.95 17.02 18.24
N ARG A 136 -6.81 17.24 18.88
CA ARG A 136 -5.96 18.41 18.60
C ARG A 136 -5.33 18.35 17.21
N TYR A 137 -4.89 17.14 16.82
CA TYR A 137 -4.24 16.92 15.53
C TYR A 137 -5.02 15.90 14.70
N LEU A 138 -5.16 16.17 13.41
CA LEU A 138 -5.73 15.25 12.44
C LEU A 138 -4.68 14.91 11.37
N ILE A 139 -4.38 13.63 11.20
CA ILE A 139 -3.41 13.13 10.24
C ILE A 139 -4.13 12.29 9.17
N ALA A 140 -4.15 12.78 7.95
CA ALA A 140 -4.71 12.07 6.81
C ALA A 140 -3.69 11.09 6.22
N ALA A 141 -3.72 9.82 6.66
CA ALA A 141 -2.92 8.72 6.12
C ALA A 141 -3.74 7.85 5.14
N VAL A 142 -4.59 8.49 4.34
CA VAL A 142 -5.63 7.87 3.49
C VAL A 142 -5.09 7.13 2.26
N GLY A 143 -3.83 7.32 1.93
CA GLY A 143 -3.20 6.73 0.74
C GLY A 143 -3.62 7.40 -0.58
N SER A 144 -2.77 7.28 -1.60
CA SER A 144 -3.00 7.86 -2.93
C SER A 144 -3.89 7.01 -3.84
N LEU A 145 -4.07 5.72 -3.55
CA LEU A 145 -4.80 4.75 -4.37
C LEU A 145 -6.12 4.28 -3.73
N SER A 146 -6.60 4.96 -2.69
CA SER A 146 -7.78 4.53 -1.91
C SER A 146 -9.12 4.77 -2.61
N HIS A 147 -9.17 5.68 -3.58
CA HIS A 147 -10.37 5.99 -4.33
C HIS A 147 -10.43 5.23 -5.66
N THR A 148 -11.52 4.48 -5.88
CA THR A 148 -11.75 3.77 -7.15
C THR A 148 -12.27 4.73 -8.20
N ASN A 149 -11.53 4.91 -9.28
CA ASN A 149 -12.01 5.67 -10.45
C ASN A 149 -12.66 4.69 -11.43
N MET A 150 -13.99 4.67 -11.47
CA MET A 150 -14.75 3.85 -12.41
C MET A 150 -14.90 4.56 -13.75
N PRO A 151 -14.37 3.98 -14.84
CA PRO A 151 -14.59 4.53 -16.17
C PRO A 151 -16.07 4.48 -16.57
N ALA A 152 -16.56 5.52 -17.25
CA ALA A 152 -17.92 5.57 -17.76
C ALA A 152 -18.03 4.77 -19.07
N PHE A 153 -18.06 3.45 -18.99
CA PHE A 153 -18.29 2.59 -20.14
C PHE A 153 -19.78 2.54 -20.49
N LYS A 154 -20.10 2.89 -21.74
CA LYS A 154 -21.48 2.71 -22.25
C LYS A 154 -21.83 1.23 -22.26
N GLY A 155 -22.97 0.89 -21.69
CA GLY A 155 -23.49 -0.50 -21.67
C GLY A 155 -22.96 -1.35 -20.53
N LEU A 156 -22.18 -0.80 -19.58
CA LEU A 156 -21.72 -1.56 -18.41
C LEU A 156 -22.92 -2.06 -17.58
N GLU A 157 -23.98 -1.28 -17.51
CA GLU A 157 -25.23 -1.59 -16.82
C GLU A 157 -26.04 -2.71 -17.48
N THR A 158 -25.81 -2.97 -18.75
CA THR A 158 -26.48 -4.04 -19.53
C THR A 158 -25.59 -5.25 -19.76
N PHE A 159 -24.35 -5.21 -19.28
CA PHE A 159 -23.44 -6.34 -19.40
C PHE A 159 -23.90 -7.51 -18.53
N THR A 160 -24.21 -8.64 -19.18
CA THR A 160 -24.77 -9.83 -18.49
C THR A 160 -23.71 -10.70 -17.81
N GLY A 161 -22.43 -10.46 -18.06
CA GLY A 161 -21.34 -11.15 -17.40
C GLY A 161 -21.00 -10.53 -16.04
N THR A 162 -20.15 -11.20 -15.28
CA THR A 162 -19.60 -10.63 -14.04
C THR A 162 -18.39 -9.76 -14.38
N TRP A 163 -18.30 -8.61 -13.73
CA TRP A 163 -17.15 -7.71 -13.86
C TRP A 163 -16.62 -7.27 -12.50
N TYR A 164 -15.35 -6.95 -12.46
CA TYR A 164 -14.65 -6.52 -11.26
C TYR A 164 -13.74 -5.34 -11.59
N HIS A 165 -13.66 -4.40 -10.66
CA HIS A 165 -12.59 -3.40 -10.68
C HIS A 165 -11.44 -3.91 -9.80
N THR A 166 -10.19 -3.84 -10.29
CA THR A 166 -9.04 -4.41 -9.60
C THR A 166 -8.80 -3.84 -8.20
N SER A 167 -9.07 -2.54 -7.97
CA SER A 167 -8.96 -1.94 -6.64
C SER A 167 -10.07 -2.37 -5.66
N ARG A 168 -11.08 -3.11 -6.14
CA ARG A 168 -12.19 -3.68 -5.36
C ARG A 168 -12.39 -5.15 -5.68
N PHE A 169 -11.29 -5.84 -5.92
CA PHE A 169 -11.34 -7.26 -6.22
C PHE A 169 -11.85 -8.05 -5.01
N PRO A 170 -12.70 -9.09 -5.23
CA PRO A 170 -13.25 -9.89 -4.14
C PRO A 170 -12.15 -10.48 -3.25
N GLN A 171 -12.30 -10.36 -1.93
CA GLN A 171 -11.31 -10.88 -0.99
C GLN A 171 -11.20 -12.41 -1.02
N ALA A 172 -12.27 -13.10 -1.39
CA ALA A 172 -12.27 -14.55 -1.58
C ALA A 172 -11.58 -15.01 -2.88
N GLY A 173 -11.10 -14.05 -3.70
CA GLY A 173 -10.60 -14.34 -5.05
C GLY A 173 -11.72 -14.62 -6.06
N VAL A 174 -11.32 -14.89 -7.29
CA VAL A 174 -12.22 -15.28 -8.39
C VAL A 174 -11.59 -16.45 -9.12
N ASP A 175 -12.36 -17.51 -9.32
CA ASP A 175 -11.98 -18.63 -10.17
C ASP A 175 -12.26 -18.30 -11.63
N PHE A 176 -11.23 -18.25 -12.46
CA PHE A 176 -11.30 -17.99 -13.91
C PHE A 176 -11.30 -19.26 -14.75
N THR A 177 -11.26 -20.44 -14.13
CA THR A 177 -11.15 -21.73 -14.82
C THR A 177 -12.29 -21.91 -15.84
N GLY A 178 -11.91 -22.15 -17.10
CA GLY A 178 -12.84 -22.37 -18.19
C GLY A 178 -13.61 -21.14 -18.68
N LYS A 179 -13.40 -19.96 -18.11
CA LYS A 179 -14.11 -18.73 -18.48
C LYS A 179 -13.44 -18.00 -19.65
N ARG A 180 -14.24 -17.23 -20.37
CA ARG A 180 -13.77 -16.22 -21.31
C ARG A 180 -13.62 -14.92 -20.54
N VAL A 181 -12.41 -14.38 -20.45
CA VAL A 181 -12.10 -13.21 -19.64
C VAL A 181 -11.65 -12.05 -20.52
N GLY A 182 -12.20 -10.86 -20.28
CA GLY A 182 -11.73 -9.60 -20.85
C GLY A 182 -11.00 -8.78 -19.79
N VAL A 183 -9.79 -8.32 -20.08
CA VAL A 183 -9.05 -7.37 -19.25
C VAL A 183 -8.97 -6.03 -19.98
N VAL A 184 -9.45 -4.97 -19.34
CA VAL A 184 -9.42 -3.61 -19.89
C VAL A 184 -8.27 -2.83 -19.26
N GLY A 185 -7.30 -2.45 -20.09
CA GLY A 185 -6.10 -1.73 -19.69
C GLY A 185 -4.85 -2.59 -19.64
N THR A 186 -3.69 -1.93 -19.71
CA THR A 186 -2.35 -2.54 -19.70
C THR A 186 -1.39 -1.76 -18.80
N GLY A 187 -1.90 -1.10 -17.75
CA GLY A 187 -1.09 -0.47 -16.71
C GLY A 187 -0.46 -1.49 -15.76
N ALA A 188 0.27 -1.03 -14.74
CA ALA A 188 1.00 -1.87 -13.78
C ALA A 188 0.15 -3.02 -13.21
N THR A 189 -1.08 -2.71 -12.78
CA THR A 189 -2.03 -3.71 -12.27
C THR A 189 -2.33 -4.82 -13.29
N ALA A 190 -2.56 -4.44 -14.56
CA ALA A 190 -2.89 -5.40 -15.60
C ALA A 190 -1.67 -6.26 -15.98
N VAL A 191 -0.47 -5.68 -16.01
CA VAL A 191 0.79 -6.42 -16.23
C VAL A 191 0.97 -7.53 -15.21
N GLN A 192 0.55 -7.32 -13.96
CA GLN A 192 0.58 -8.32 -12.90
C GLN A 192 -0.56 -9.34 -13.01
N ALA A 193 -1.78 -8.88 -13.31
CA ALA A 193 -2.98 -9.73 -13.30
C ALA A 193 -3.12 -10.62 -14.55
N ILE A 194 -2.72 -10.14 -15.72
CA ILE A 194 -2.89 -10.83 -17.00
C ILE A 194 -2.23 -12.21 -17.01
N PRO A 195 -0.96 -12.38 -16.60
CA PRO A 195 -0.30 -13.69 -16.57
C PRO A 195 -1.03 -14.71 -15.70
N GLU A 196 -1.49 -14.28 -14.53
CA GLU A 196 -2.19 -15.16 -13.57
C GLU A 196 -3.58 -15.58 -14.07
N ILE A 197 -4.31 -14.65 -14.67
CA ILE A 197 -5.61 -14.93 -15.28
C ILE A 197 -5.45 -15.84 -16.50
N ALA A 198 -4.41 -15.64 -17.31
CA ALA A 198 -4.15 -16.42 -18.51
C ALA A 198 -3.92 -17.91 -18.23
N GLN A 199 -3.34 -18.24 -17.07
CA GLN A 199 -3.11 -19.63 -16.69
C GLN A 199 -4.41 -20.40 -16.39
N GLN A 200 -5.49 -19.71 -16.06
CA GLN A 200 -6.77 -20.31 -15.65
C GLN A 200 -7.84 -20.18 -16.75
N ALA A 201 -7.87 -19.05 -17.44
CA ALA A 201 -8.92 -18.71 -18.38
C ALA A 201 -8.90 -19.62 -19.62
N LYS A 202 -10.10 -20.05 -20.09
CA LYS A 202 -10.23 -20.72 -21.39
C LYS A 202 -9.80 -19.82 -22.55
N HIS A 203 -10.06 -18.52 -22.42
CA HIS A 203 -9.69 -17.49 -23.39
C HIS A 203 -9.55 -16.16 -22.69
N LEU A 204 -8.49 -15.44 -22.98
CA LEU A 204 -8.23 -14.10 -22.45
C LEU A 204 -8.13 -13.10 -23.61
N THR A 205 -8.90 -12.01 -23.51
CA THR A 205 -8.79 -10.86 -24.40
C THR A 205 -8.34 -9.65 -23.62
N VAL A 206 -7.28 -8.99 -24.09
CA VAL A 206 -6.78 -7.75 -23.48
C VAL A 206 -7.13 -6.57 -24.35
N PHE A 207 -7.80 -5.58 -23.78
CA PHE A 207 -8.18 -4.33 -24.45
C PHE A 207 -7.21 -3.23 -24.06
N GLN A 208 -6.37 -2.82 -25.02
CA GLN A 208 -5.38 -1.78 -24.84
C GLN A 208 -5.74 -0.53 -25.66
N ARG A 209 -5.81 0.62 -24.99
CA ARG A 209 -5.97 1.92 -25.68
C ARG A 209 -4.63 2.51 -26.06
N THR A 210 -3.73 2.58 -25.10
CA THR A 210 -2.39 3.16 -25.27
C THR A 210 -1.36 2.14 -24.81
N ALA A 211 -0.36 1.88 -25.65
CA ALA A 211 0.74 0.98 -25.29
C ALA A 211 1.57 1.53 -24.15
N ASN A 212 1.94 0.66 -23.22
CA ASN A 212 2.91 0.95 -22.16
C ASN A 212 4.24 0.27 -22.48
N TYR A 213 5.33 0.94 -22.17
CA TYR A 213 6.65 0.32 -22.21
C TYR A 213 6.82 -0.54 -20.96
N CYS A 214 7.18 -1.80 -21.15
CA CYS A 214 7.44 -2.75 -20.08
C CYS A 214 8.85 -3.33 -20.25
N VAL A 215 9.53 -3.52 -19.13
CA VAL A 215 10.80 -4.24 -19.06
C VAL A 215 10.62 -5.47 -18.18
N PRO A 216 11.40 -6.54 -18.39
CA PRO A 216 11.37 -7.70 -17.51
C PRO A 216 11.69 -7.29 -16.06
N ALA A 217 10.82 -7.64 -15.13
CA ALA A 217 11.01 -7.32 -13.71
C ALA A 217 12.22 -8.08 -13.10
N ARG A 218 12.64 -9.20 -13.71
CA ARG A 218 13.70 -10.07 -13.20
C ARG A 218 13.45 -10.42 -11.71
N ASN A 219 12.17 -10.68 -11.39
CA ASN A 219 11.77 -11.03 -10.03
C ASN A 219 12.25 -12.46 -9.70
N GLY A 220 12.47 -12.69 -8.43
CA GLY A 220 12.87 -13.98 -7.89
C GLY A 220 13.44 -13.85 -6.48
N LYS A 221 13.97 -14.93 -5.96
CA LYS A 221 14.67 -14.94 -4.68
C LYS A 221 15.84 -13.96 -4.72
N VAL A 222 15.94 -13.16 -3.66
CA VAL A 222 17.10 -12.28 -3.50
C VAL A 222 18.33 -13.13 -3.16
N ASP A 223 19.45 -12.83 -3.80
CA ASP A 223 20.72 -13.50 -3.50
C ASP A 223 21.05 -13.36 -2.00
N PRO A 224 21.33 -14.49 -1.30
CA PRO A 224 21.66 -14.46 0.13
C PRO A 224 22.84 -13.53 0.48
N GLU A 225 23.82 -13.39 -0.39
CA GLU A 225 24.96 -12.49 -0.13
C GLU A 225 24.52 -11.01 -0.27
N VAL A 226 23.60 -10.69 -1.17
CA VAL A 226 22.98 -9.34 -1.26
C VAL A 226 22.17 -9.06 -0.01
N VAL A 227 21.36 -10.01 0.47
CA VAL A 227 20.58 -9.86 1.72
C VAL A 227 21.52 -9.63 2.90
N LYS A 228 22.56 -10.43 3.03
CA LYS A 228 23.56 -10.32 4.09
C LYS A 228 24.28 -8.97 4.07
N ALA A 229 24.69 -8.50 2.89
CA ALA A 229 25.34 -7.20 2.74
C ALA A 229 24.40 -6.05 3.13
N ARG A 230 23.10 -6.11 2.72
CA ARG A 230 22.11 -5.11 3.12
C ARG A 230 21.84 -5.12 4.62
N LYS A 231 21.66 -6.29 5.21
CA LYS A 231 21.45 -6.43 6.66
C LYS A 231 22.63 -5.92 7.47
N ALA A 232 23.86 -6.08 6.97
CA ALA A 232 25.08 -5.56 7.60
C ALA A 232 25.17 -4.02 7.58
N ASP A 233 24.56 -3.35 6.62
CA ASP A 233 24.59 -1.88 6.46
C ASP A 233 23.22 -1.26 6.23
N TYR A 234 22.20 -1.62 7.02
CA TYR A 234 20.88 -1.02 6.88
C TYR A 234 20.87 0.50 7.13
N ASP A 235 21.72 1.00 8.01
CA ASP A 235 21.84 2.45 8.23
C ASP A 235 22.35 3.16 6.96
N GLY A 236 23.28 2.55 6.23
CA GLY A 236 23.72 3.03 4.92
C GLY A 236 22.64 2.93 3.85
N VAL A 237 21.88 1.83 3.80
CA VAL A 237 20.73 1.68 2.90
C VAL A 237 19.70 2.79 3.16
N VAL A 238 19.31 3.01 4.40
CA VAL A 238 18.34 4.06 4.77
C VAL A 238 18.85 5.45 4.38
N ARG A 239 20.15 5.73 4.58
CA ARG A 239 20.75 7.00 4.17
C ARG A 239 20.68 7.18 2.64
N ARG A 240 21.09 6.19 1.85
CA ARG A 240 21.03 6.25 0.37
C ARG A 240 19.60 6.47 -0.13
N ILE A 241 18.59 5.79 0.47
CA ILE A 241 17.18 5.99 0.14
C ILE A 241 16.75 7.44 0.41
N ARG A 242 17.10 7.99 1.57
CA ARG A 242 16.74 9.37 1.94
C ARG A 242 17.40 10.44 1.07
N GLU A 243 18.59 10.17 0.58
CA GLU A 243 19.37 11.06 -0.28
C GLU A 243 18.99 10.90 -1.76
N SER A 244 18.25 9.84 -2.13
CA SER A 244 17.83 9.60 -3.50
C SER A 244 16.61 10.42 -3.89
N PHE A 245 16.50 10.75 -5.18
CA PHE A 245 15.39 11.56 -5.72
C PHE A 245 14.01 10.90 -5.54
N PHE A 246 13.94 9.56 -5.63
CA PHE A 246 12.67 8.82 -5.55
C PHE A 246 12.44 8.09 -4.21
N GLY A 247 13.32 8.25 -3.23
CA GLY A 247 13.23 7.45 -2.01
C GLY A 247 13.53 5.96 -2.22
N GLN A 248 14.33 5.63 -3.25
CA GLN A 248 14.77 4.27 -3.59
C GLN A 248 16.27 4.28 -3.95
N GLU A 249 16.93 3.12 -3.90
CA GLU A 249 18.34 2.99 -4.27
C GLU A 249 18.55 3.05 -5.81
N HIS A 250 17.95 4.03 -6.46
CA HIS A 250 18.15 4.29 -7.89
C HIS A 250 18.97 5.55 -8.08
N TYR A 251 19.99 5.45 -8.93
CA TYR A 251 20.80 6.59 -9.31
C TYR A 251 20.23 7.21 -10.59
N PHE A 252 20.10 8.54 -10.58
CA PHE A 252 19.78 9.25 -11.80
C PHE A 252 21.03 9.26 -12.69
N ILE A 253 20.93 8.66 -13.88
CA ILE A 253 21.97 8.73 -14.90
C ILE A 253 21.60 9.89 -15.81
N PRO A 254 22.35 11.01 -15.79
CA PRO A 254 22.08 12.19 -16.61
C PRO A 254 22.53 12.00 -18.06
N LYS A 255 22.11 10.91 -18.67
CA LYS A 255 22.48 10.48 -20.01
C LYS A 255 21.25 9.93 -20.72
N SER A 256 21.03 10.34 -21.97
CA SER A 256 19.95 9.78 -22.77
C SER A 256 20.19 8.28 -23.01
N VAL A 257 19.14 7.48 -23.02
CA VAL A 257 19.20 6.06 -23.41
C VAL A 257 19.84 5.90 -24.82
N LEU A 258 19.67 6.88 -25.72
CA LEU A 258 20.24 6.87 -27.05
C LEU A 258 21.79 7.11 -27.06
N GLU A 259 22.33 7.66 -25.97
CA GLU A 259 23.77 7.94 -25.79
C GLU A 259 24.46 6.85 -24.96
N THR A 260 23.68 5.86 -24.45
CA THR A 260 24.23 4.73 -23.69
C THR A 260 24.70 3.60 -24.63
N THR A 261 25.75 2.90 -24.23
CA THR A 261 26.18 1.67 -24.93
C THR A 261 25.22 0.51 -24.62
N PRO A 262 25.26 -0.59 -25.41
CA PRO A 262 24.47 -1.79 -25.07
C PRO A 262 24.76 -2.31 -23.66
N GLU A 263 26.04 -2.30 -23.23
CA GLU A 263 26.46 -2.78 -21.90
C GLU A 263 25.95 -1.89 -20.77
N GLU A 264 25.81 -0.57 -21.01
CA GLU A 264 25.25 0.37 -20.03
C GLU A 264 23.72 0.25 -19.90
N ARG A 265 23.06 -0.45 -20.84
CA ARG A 265 21.60 -0.68 -20.84
C ARG A 265 21.19 -1.98 -20.14
N GLU A 266 22.14 -2.88 -19.92
CA GLU A 266 21.95 -4.14 -19.18
C GLU A 266 22.08 -3.94 -17.66
#